data_4eba0a5f17c09679e93b395c84bf824a
#
_entry.id   4eba0a5f17c09679e93b395c84bf824a
#
_cell.length_a   1.000
_cell.length_b   1.000
_cell.length_c   1.000
_cell.angle_alpha   90.00
_cell.angle_beta   90.00
_cell.angle_gamma   90.00
#
_symmetry.space_group_name_H-M   'P 1'
#
loop_
_entity.id
_entity.type
_entity.pdbx_description
1 polymer ?
#
loop_
_entity_poly.entity_id
_entity_poly.type
_entity_poly.pdbx_seq_one_letter_code
_entity_poly.pdbx_strand_id
1 'polypeptide(L)'
;VIFPRRLLTATAVCATTVVVAGCATLPKNHSPQALREYDAVAEVPTDVGPEPDQEPDLLLRDFFTASAHPTGDHAAARNYFTDSAGQEWSPEGGPLIVDRLNVSAEPGGTDDERAYTVRGRLIGRLAPGGVYQTENAQYEATIVLTRENGQWRISSLPDEIVIERTELLNHYEPHDLYFFDDSSRVLVPDRRWVYSSEQSLDTVLIAMLMDGPSDIISPAVQPAAPPEAEFVGRHDGTYNFAGFQELDAQERMRFAAQLTWTLTYADVPHPYEVRIDGAPIADGYDDLTPEDFADLNPQVSSKRSATLYALSDGHIREVSSSEAEPVEGDLGTTDDIASADINADGDALAVRRGGEEPTLVAGNVEGVMTEVFSAEEITRPSFSREGDGAWVAVDGEDIVRIVRSSATGALVDNDVDSGELDDINGTISELQMSPTGVRIAVIIGGRLYVGVVSNDGSGPERIVNVREIGAEIGGSALSVDWNPDGSLLVGTASPETPIWRVERDGSAATALPAGNLSAPVVAVASSPTTLYATDEHAIRQLPASGGSWRDVPGLRGVRSAAIVAD
;
A
#
# COMPACT_ATOMS: atom_id res chain seq x y z
N VAL A 1 -30.93 -31.25 77.98
CA VAL A 1 -31.11 -29.83 77.74
C VAL A 1 -31.06 -29.61 76.23
N ILE A 2 -32.24 -29.41 75.62
CA ILE A 2 -32.50 -29.29 74.16
C ILE A 2 -32.41 -27.81 73.86
N PHE A 3 -31.49 -27.42 72.95
CA PHE A 3 -31.49 -26.11 72.32
C PHE A 3 -32.02 -26.21 70.88
N PRO A 4 -32.90 -25.30 70.44
CA PRO A 4 -33.67 -25.49 69.21
C PRO A 4 -32.88 -25.06 67.95
N ARG A 5 -32.87 -25.98 67.04
CA ARG A 5 -32.25 -25.93 65.72
C ARG A 5 -32.98 -25.02 64.73
N ARG A 6 -33.80 -24.04 65.17
CA ARG A 6 -34.67 -23.22 64.25
C ARG A 6 -34.24 -21.79 64.07
N LEU A 7 -33.11 -21.29 64.59
CA LEU A 7 -32.64 -19.92 64.39
C LEU A 7 -31.54 -19.77 63.38
N LEU A 8 -30.91 -20.85 62.93
CA LEU A 8 -29.83 -20.82 61.95
C LEU A 8 -30.29 -20.88 60.47
N THR A 9 -31.54 -21.25 60.22
CA THR A 9 -32.12 -21.31 58.85
C THR A 9 -32.77 -20.01 58.44
N ALA A 10 -33.12 -19.10 59.34
CA ALA A 10 -33.72 -17.81 58.99
C ALA A 10 -32.66 -16.75 58.54
N THR A 11 -31.43 -16.86 59.06
CA THR A 11 -30.33 -15.94 58.72
C THR A 11 -29.65 -16.29 57.40
N ALA A 12 -29.70 -17.55 56.95
CA ALA A 12 -29.13 -17.97 55.65
C ALA A 12 -30.01 -17.60 54.45
N VAL A 13 -31.35 -17.50 54.64
CA VAL A 13 -32.30 -17.13 53.58
C VAL A 13 -32.32 -15.60 53.33
N CYS A 14 -32.05 -14.77 54.36
CA CYS A 14 -31.94 -13.32 54.19
C CYS A 14 -30.61 -12.88 53.55
N ALA A 15 -29.52 -13.65 53.70
CA ALA A 15 -28.24 -13.34 53.09
C ALA A 15 -28.18 -13.68 51.60
N THR A 16 -28.96 -14.67 51.13
CA THR A 16 -29.00 -15.08 49.73
C THR A 16 -29.92 -14.19 48.85
N THR A 17 -30.89 -13.50 49.45
CA THR A 17 -31.81 -12.60 48.75
C THR A 17 -31.22 -11.21 48.48
N VAL A 18 -30.17 -10.78 49.17
CA VAL A 18 -29.52 -9.48 48.98
C VAL A 18 -28.50 -9.52 47.85
N VAL A 19 -27.96 -10.68 47.46
CA VAL A 19 -26.97 -10.80 46.38
C VAL A 19 -27.61 -10.88 44.97
N VAL A 20 -28.90 -11.18 44.86
CA VAL A 20 -29.61 -11.29 43.56
C VAL A 20 -30.30 -9.98 43.16
N ALA A 21 -30.41 -8.98 44.04
CA ALA A 21 -31.05 -7.70 43.74
C ALA A 21 -30.10 -6.62 43.16
N GLY A 22 -28.80 -6.95 42.93
CA GLY A 22 -27.79 -6.01 42.48
C GLY A 22 -27.58 -5.92 40.96
N CYS A 23 -28.24 -6.73 40.13
CA CYS A 23 -27.98 -6.82 38.68
C CYS A 23 -29.15 -6.42 37.79
N ALA A 24 -30.08 -5.59 38.25
CA ALA A 24 -31.23 -5.21 37.42
C ALA A 24 -31.57 -3.72 37.44
N THR A 25 -30.56 -2.87 37.20
CA THR A 25 -30.81 -1.51 36.72
C THR A 25 -29.78 -1.12 35.66
N LEU A 26 -29.94 -1.69 34.47
CA LEU A 26 -29.51 -0.98 33.26
C LEU A 26 -30.47 0.21 33.12
N PRO A 27 -30.00 1.45 33.07
CA PRO A 27 -30.83 2.60 32.81
C PRO A 27 -31.37 2.48 31.40
N LYS A 28 -32.65 2.13 31.27
CA LYS A 28 -33.42 2.34 30.05
C LYS A 28 -33.72 3.83 29.99
N ASN A 29 -33.19 4.51 29.02
CA ASN A 29 -33.34 5.92 28.61
C ASN A 29 -32.13 6.80 28.95
N HIS A 30 -31.02 6.55 28.26
CA HIS A 30 -30.23 7.65 27.74
C HIS A 30 -30.62 7.76 26.27
N SER A 31 -31.19 8.89 25.89
CA SER A 31 -31.16 9.34 24.51
C SER A 31 -29.71 9.21 24.04
N PRO A 32 -29.44 8.74 22.80
CA PRO A 32 -28.09 8.79 22.26
C PRO A 32 -27.60 10.21 22.49
N GLN A 33 -26.59 10.40 23.32
CA GLN A 33 -25.82 11.63 23.26
C GLN A 33 -25.21 11.59 21.89
N ALA A 34 -25.56 12.57 21.04
CA ALA A 34 -24.80 12.84 19.85
C ALA A 34 -23.33 12.83 20.31
N LEU A 35 -22.54 11.93 19.74
CA LEU A 35 -21.09 12.06 19.75
C LEU A 35 -20.88 13.52 19.33
N ARG A 36 -20.21 14.31 20.18
CA ARG A 36 -19.82 15.66 19.81
C ARG A 36 -19.31 15.59 18.39
N GLU A 37 -19.81 16.49 17.53
CA GLU A 37 -19.11 16.80 16.30
C GLU A 37 -17.63 16.85 16.67
N TYR A 38 -16.81 16.12 15.91
CA TYR A 38 -15.36 16.14 16.06
C TYR A 38 -14.98 17.62 15.94
N ASP A 39 -14.80 18.27 17.07
CA ASP A 39 -14.33 19.65 17.10
C ASP A 39 -12.99 19.64 16.37
N ALA A 40 -12.91 20.43 15.32
CA ALA A 40 -11.75 20.62 14.47
C ALA A 40 -10.45 20.47 15.25
N VAL A 41 -9.52 19.75 14.65
CA VAL A 41 -8.12 19.69 15.07
C VAL A 41 -7.71 21.08 15.52
N ALA A 42 -7.22 21.21 16.74
CA ALA A 42 -6.81 22.49 17.29
C ALA A 42 -5.90 23.17 16.26
N GLU A 43 -6.25 24.41 15.86
CA GLU A 43 -5.37 25.25 15.04
C GLU A 43 -3.94 25.07 15.54
N VAL A 44 -3.05 24.60 14.68
CA VAL A 44 -1.62 24.72 14.97
C VAL A 44 -1.40 26.22 15.12
N PRO A 45 -0.98 26.70 16.31
CA PRO A 45 -0.84 28.13 16.49
C PRO A 45 0.14 28.63 15.42
N THR A 46 -0.32 29.47 14.52
CA THR A 46 0.54 30.18 13.53
C THR A 46 1.62 31.02 14.20
N ASP A 47 1.59 31.11 15.51
CA ASP A 47 2.48 31.90 16.36
C ASP A 47 3.60 31.04 17.00
N VAL A 48 3.81 29.80 16.54
CA VAL A 48 4.94 28.99 16.96
C VAL A 48 6.18 29.50 16.22
N GLY A 49 7.02 30.22 16.92
CA GLY A 49 8.33 30.70 16.47
C GLY A 49 9.42 30.27 17.46
N PRO A 50 10.69 30.63 17.19
CA PRO A 50 11.79 30.28 18.08
C PRO A 50 11.60 30.90 19.46
N GLU A 51 11.94 30.13 20.49
CA GLU A 51 11.94 30.63 21.87
C GLU A 51 12.97 31.77 22.06
N PRO A 52 12.71 32.72 22.97
CA PRO A 52 13.70 33.74 23.29
C PRO A 52 15.04 33.11 23.74
N ASP A 53 16.15 33.63 23.23
CA ASP A 53 17.52 33.17 23.52
C ASP A 53 17.79 31.71 23.21
N GLN A 54 17.05 31.11 22.28
CA GLN A 54 17.24 29.74 21.85
C GLN A 54 18.62 29.54 21.19
N GLU A 55 19.29 28.42 21.50
CA GLU A 55 20.54 28.04 20.86
C GLU A 55 20.35 27.68 19.38
N PRO A 56 21.29 28.03 18.49
CA PRO A 56 21.09 27.87 17.03
C PRO A 56 20.79 26.45 16.54
N ASP A 57 21.38 25.44 17.15
CA ASP A 57 21.16 24.04 16.77
C ASP A 57 19.77 23.54 17.17
N LEU A 58 19.23 24.02 18.29
CA LEU A 58 17.86 23.76 18.70
C LEU A 58 16.86 24.50 17.81
N LEU A 59 17.15 25.76 17.47
CA LEU A 59 16.36 26.55 16.55
C LEU A 59 16.22 25.86 15.18
N LEU A 60 17.32 25.28 14.65
CA LEU A 60 17.27 24.53 13.39
C LEU A 60 16.42 23.27 13.47
N ARG A 61 16.45 22.56 14.59
CA ARG A 61 15.59 21.36 14.78
C ARG A 61 14.11 21.75 14.78
N ASP A 62 13.75 22.79 15.52
CA ASP A 62 12.37 23.29 15.57
C ASP A 62 11.92 23.85 14.22
N PHE A 63 12.84 24.47 13.46
CA PHE A 63 12.58 24.91 12.09
C PHE A 63 12.20 23.72 11.18
N PHE A 64 12.93 22.60 11.23
CA PHE A 64 12.60 21.43 10.41
C PHE A 64 11.25 20.82 10.81
N THR A 65 10.91 20.80 12.09
CA THR A 65 9.57 20.40 12.56
C THR A 65 8.50 21.37 12.04
N ALA A 66 8.74 22.69 12.14
CA ALA A 66 7.82 23.71 11.64
C ALA A 66 7.64 23.66 10.11
N SER A 67 8.65 23.20 9.38
CA SER A 67 8.61 23.05 7.91
C SER A 67 7.62 21.97 7.45
N ALA A 68 7.23 21.03 8.31
CA ALA A 68 6.23 20.01 8.01
C ALA A 68 4.80 20.57 7.87
N HIS A 69 4.58 21.84 8.28
CA HIS A 69 3.28 22.49 8.24
C HIS A 69 3.15 23.40 7.00
N PRO A 70 2.40 22.99 5.95
CA PRO A 70 2.28 23.78 4.71
C PRO A 70 1.31 24.95 4.81
N THR A 71 0.52 25.05 5.89
CA THR A 71 -0.51 26.08 6.06
C THR A 71 0.06 27.48 6.00
N GLY A 72 -0.67 28.41 5.32
CA GLY A 72 -0.28 29.81 5.20
C GLY A 72 1.08 30.02 4.50
N ASP A 73 1.38 29.23 3.49
CA ASP A 73 2.67 29.24 2.77
C ASP A 73 3.85 29.04 3.73
N HIS A 74 3.78 27.96 4.51
CA HIS A 74 4.75 27.59 5.55
C HIS A 74 4.98 28.68 6.60
N ALA A 75 3.92 29.38 7.02
CA ALA A 75 3.98 30.49 7.97
C ALA A 75 4.72 30.11 9.26
N ALA A 76 4.55 28.88 9.77
CA ALA A 76 5.25 28.40 10.95
C ALA A 76 6.78 28.38 10.77
N ALA A 77 7.26 27.89 9.63
CA ALA A 77 8.70 27.86 9.28
C ALA A 77 9.24 29.27 9.07
N ARG A 78 8.47 30.19 8.46
CA ARG A 78 8.89 31.56 8.19
C ARG A 78 9.20 32.36 9.46
N ASN A 79 8.64 32.01 10.60
CA ASN A 79 8.93 32.65 11.89
C ASN A 79 10.39 32.45 12.36
N TYR A 80 11.11 31.51 11.78
CA TYR A 80 12.52 31.20 12.11
C TYR A 80 13.54 32.01 11.29
N PHE A 81 13.07 32.76 10.27
CA PHE A 81 13.94 33.54 9.38
C PHE A 81 14.20 34.97 9.88
N THR A 82 15.24 35.58 9.34
CA THR A 82 15.36 37.03 9.32
C THR A 82 14.29 37.61 8.41
N ASP A 83 13.93 38.90 8.60
CA ASP A 83 12.92 39.57 7.77
C ASP A 83 13.24 39.46 6.26
N SER A 84 14.52 39.57 5.87
CA SER A 84 14.94 39.49 4.47
C SER A 84 14.86 38.06 3.94
N ALA A 85 15.40 37.08 4.67
CA ALA A 85 15.40 35.69 4.23
C ALA A 85 13.98 35.13 4.13
N GLY A 86 13.08 35.48 5.06
CA GLY A 86 11.70 35.05 5.03
C GLY A 86 10.90 35.62 3.83
N GLN A 87 11.28 36.81 3.30
CA GLN A 87 10.68 37.36 2.09
C GLN A 87 11.24 36.76 0.80
N GLU A 88 12.52 36.37 0.80
CA GLU A 88 13.21 35.82 -0.36
C GLU A 88 12.96 34.31 -0.51
N TRP A 89 12.76 33.58 0.61
CA TRP A 89 12.53 32.13 0.59
C TRP A 89 11.22 31.78 -0.12
N SER A 90 11.34 31.12 -1.25
CA SER A 90 10.24 30.74 -2.11
C SER A 90 10.38 29.26 -2.50
N PRO A 91 10.03 28.33 -1.60
CA PRO A 91 10.17 26.93 -1.88
C PRO A 91 9.26 26.51 -3.04
N GLU A 92 9.87 25.87 -4.03
CA GLU A 92 9.17 25.29 -5.17
C GLU A 92 9.09 23.76 -5.03
N GLY A 93 7.97 23.20 -5.48
CA GLY A 93 7.73 21.76 -5.39
C GLY A 93 7.29 21.31 -4.00
N GLY A 94 7.22 19.99 -3.82
CA GLY A 94 6.82 19.40 -2.55
C GLY A 94 8.02 19.08 -1.63
N PRO A 95 7.73 18.72 -0.36
CA PRO A 95 8.77 18.44 0.62
C PRO A 95 9.68 17.28 0.20
N LEU A 96 10.98 17.46 0.41
CA LEU A 96 11.99 16.41 0.42
C LEU A 96 11.90 15.64 1.74
N ILE A 97 11.81 14.32 1.65
CA ILE A 97 11.69 13.44 2.81
C ILE A 97 13.05 12.80 3.11
N VAL A 98 13.59 13.11 4.27
CA VAL A 98 14.84 12.51 4.75
C VAL A 98 14.58 11.55 5.89
N ASP A 99 15.39 10.49 5.99
CA ASP A 99 15.23 9.50 7.06
C ASP A 99 15.50 10.11 8.43
N ARG A 100 16.64 10.82 8.55
CA ARG A 100 17.03 11.58 9.75
C ARG A 100 18.00 12.70 9.38
N LEU A 101 17.84 13.85 10.00
CA LEU A 101 18.74 14.99 9.83
C LEU A 101 19.83 15.00 10.92
N ASN A 102 21.06 15.23 10.49
CA ASN A 102 22.20 15.52 11.34
C ASN A 102 22.63 16.97 11.12
N VAL A 103 22.60 17.75 12.19
CA VAL A 103 22.99 19.17 12.19
C VAL A 103 24.36 19.28 12.85
N SER A 104 25.33 19.85 12.14
CA SER A 104 26.70 20.00 12.61
C SER A 104 27.18 21.43 12.41
N ALA A 105 27.69 22.08 13.47
CA ALA A 105 28.24 23.42 13.37
C ALA A 105 29.52 23.43 12.52
N GLU A 106 29.65 24.42 11.64
CA GLU A 106 30.89 24.65 10.88
C GLU A 106 31.93 25.45 11.69
N PRO A 107 33.23 25.18 11.48
CA PRO A 107 34.29 25.95 12.12
C PRO A 107 34.30 27.40 11.63
N GLY A 108 34.64 28.35 12.51
CA GLY A 108 34.90 29.74 12.13
C GLY A 108 33.76 30.73 12.33
N GLY A 109 32.64 30.31 12.99
CA GLY A 109 31.56 31.19 13.35
C GLY A 109 31.96 32.32 14.31
N THR A 110 31.18 33.39 14.30
CA THR A 110 31.33 34.54 15.21
C THR A 110 30.25 34.54 16.28
N ASP A 111 30.24 35.53 17.16
CA ASP A 111 29.17 35.70 18.15
C ASP A 111 27.83 36.07 17.49
N ASP A 112 27.84 36.63 16.27
CA ASP A 112 26.68 37.13 15.55
C ASP A 112 26.32 36.33 14.28
N GLU A 113 27.18 35.40 13.84
CA GLU A 113 26.95 34.57 12.64
C GLU A 113 27.51 33.17 12.83
N ARG A 114 26.74 32.16 12.53
CA ARG A 114 27.10 30.73 12.55
C ARG A 114 26.55 29.99 11.34
N ALA A 115 27.39 29.11 10.78
CA ALA A 115 26.99 28.20 9.73
C ALA A 115 26.82 26.78 10.26
N TYR A 116 25.86 26.05 9.73
CA TYR A 116 25.61 24.66 10.05
C TYR A 116 25.51 23.85 8.76
N THR A 117 26.18 22.71 8.71
CA THR A 117 25.96 21.71 7.69
C THR A 117 24.89 20.76 8.18
N VAL A 118 23.83 20.59 7.37
CA VAL A 118 22.74 19.65 7.58
C VAL A 118 22.87 18.52 6.58
N ARG A 119 22.89 17.27 7.07
CA ARG A 119 23.02 16.05 6.23
C ARG A 119 21.96 15.04 6.59
N GLY A 120 21.50 14.29 5.57
CA GLY A 120 20.57 13.18 5.76
C GLY A 120 20.50 12.28 4.53
N ARG A 121 19.95 11.08 4.70
CA ARG A 121 19.62 10.22 3.56
C ARG A 121 18.26 10.66 3.01
N LEU A 122 18.24 11.16 1.78
CA LEU A 122 17.04 11.46 1.04
C LEU A 122 16.37 10.14 0.62
N ILE A 123 15.14 9.93 1.03
CA ILE A 123 14.38 8.69 0.80
C ILE A 123 13.18 8.88 -0.12
N GLY A 124 12.81 10.12 -0.39
CA GLY A 124 11.72 10.46 -1.30
C GLY A 124 11.35 11.93 -1.25
N ARG A 125 10.32 12.26 -2.02
CA ARG A 125 9.64 13.57 -2.00
C ARG A 125 8.14 13.40 -2.14
N LEU A 126 7.39 14.38 -1.64
CA LEU A 126 5.98 14.52 -1.97
C LEU A 126 5.84 15.45 -3.17
N ALA A 127 5.52 14.90 -4.33
CA ALA A 127 5.17 15.65 -5.52
C ALA A 127 3.77 16.32 -5.36
N PRO A 128 3.44 17.29 -6.22
CA PRO A 128 2.10 17.88 -6.24
C PRO A 128 0.99 16.83 -6.24
N GLY A 129 -0.11 17.13 -5.57
CA GLY A 129 -1.21 16.17 -5.37
C GLY A 129 -0.91 15.06 -4.36
N GLY A 130 0.14 15.20 -3.53
CA GLY A 130 0.45 14.24 -2.45
C GLY A 130 1.05 12.92 -2.91
N VAL A 131 1.62 12.86 -4.11
CA VAL A 131 2.25 11.65 -4.67
C VAL A 131 3.62 11.44 -4.05
N TYR A 132 3.85 10.31 -3.38
CA TYR A 132 5.17 9.97 -2.88
C TYR A 132 6.03 9.38 -4.03
N GLN A 133 7.19 9.98 -4.22
CA GLN A 133 8.20 9.53 -5.18
C GLN A 133 9.45 9.09 -4.40
N THR A 134 9.86 7.84 -4.59
CA THR A 134 11.05 7.30 -3.92
C THR A 134 12.32 7.96 -4.46
N GLU A 135 13.23 8.28 -3.58
CA GLU A 135 14.59 8.71 -3.90
C GLU A 135 15.59 7.95 -3.03
N ASN A 136 16.82 7.82 -3.49
CA ASN A 136 17.91 7.21 -2.73
C ASN A 136 19.20 8.00 -2.97
N ALA A 137 19.32 9.11 -2.27
CA ALA A 137 20.41 10.06 -2.42
C ALA A 137 20.89 10.58 -1.06
N GLN A 138 21.99 11.33 -1.07
CA GLN A 138 22.43 12.08 0.09
C GLN A 138 21.94 13.52 -0.01
N TYR A 139 21.28 13.99 1.03
CA TYR A 139 20.97 15.41 1.21
C TYR A 139 22.10 16.07 1.99
N GLU A 140 22.59 17.19 1.51
CA GLU A 140 23.56 18.04 2.21
C GLU A 140 23.28 19.51 1.89
N ALA A 141 23.14 20.34 2.92
CA ALA A 141 22.92 21.77 2.78
C ALA A 141 23.66 22.55 3.87
N THR A 142 24.07 23.77 3.55
CA THR A 142 24.59 24.73 4.53
C THR A 142 23.50 25.75 4.86
N ILE A 143 23.23 25.94 6.16
CA ILE A 143 22.30 26.93 6.69
C ILE A 143 23.09 27.93 7.52
N VAL A 144 22.87 29.21 7.24
CA VAL A 144 23.51 30.30 7.98
C VAL A 144 22.51 30.98 8.90
N LEU A 145 22.88 31.14 10.14
CA LEU A 145 22.11 31.89 11.14
C LEU A 145 22.85 33.15 11.53
N THR A 146 22.10 34.24 11.68
CA THR A 146 22.61 35.53 12.16
C THR A 146 21.80 36.01 13.35
N ARG A 147 22.37 36.91 14.16
CA ARG A 147 21.64 37.58 15.23
C ARG A 147 20.90 38.78 14.69
N GLU A 148 19.58 38.76 14.77
CA GLU A 148 18.70 39.86 14.49
C GLU A 148 17.98 40.28 15.79
N ASN A 149 18.12 41.53 16.18
CA ASN A 149 17.60 42.06 17.46
C ASN A 149 18.09 41.26 18.70
N GLY A 150 19.30 40.71 18.64
CA GLY A 150 19.87 39.87 19.70
C GLY A 150 19.45 38.41 19.71
N GLN A 151 18.55 38.02 18.84
CA GLN A 151 18.01 36.65 18.70
C GLN A 151 18.56 35.97 17.45
N TRP A 152 18.81 34.66 17.51
CA TRP A 152 19.23 33.89 16.35
C TRP A 152 18.07 33.76 15.36
N ARG A 153 18.38 33.90 14.06
CA ARG A 153 17.45 33.70 12.94
C ARG A 153 18.19 33.11 11.76
N ILE A 154 17.49 32.36 10.93
CA ILE A 154 18.04 31.83 9.68
C ILE A 154 18.13 32.96 8.68
N SER A 155 19.34 33.22 8.18
CA SER A 155 19.61 34.27 7.19
C SER A 155 19.87 33.72 5.79
N SER A 156 20.19 32.43 5.65
CA SER A 156 20.39 31.78 4.36
C SER A 156 20.19 30.27 4.47
N LEU A 157 19.43 29.71 3.52
CA LEU A 157 19.24 28.27 3.32
C LEU A 157 18.81 28.04 1.86
N PRO A 158 18.82 26.78 1.35
CA PRO A 158 18.21 26.43 0.06
C PRO A 158 16.69 26.66 0.04
N ASP A 159 16.13 26.86 -1.15
CA ASP A 159 14.68 27.08 -1.37
C ASP A 159 13.83 25.79 -1.28
N GLU A 160 14.35 24.73 -0.72
CA GLU A 160 13.67 23.44 -0.59
C GLU A 160 13.03 23.31 0.80
N ILE A 161 11.87 22.66 0.83
CA ILE A 161 11.28 22.18 2.07
C ILE A 161 11.86 20.80 2.37
N VAL A 162 12.42 20.64 3.56
CA VAL A 162 12.97 19.34 4.00
C VAL A 162 12.30 18.96 5.31
N ILE A 163 11.74 17.75 5.35
CA ILE A 163 11.14 17.20 6.56
C ILE A 163 11.68 15.80 6.85
N GLU A 164 11.77 15.44 8.11
CA GLU A 164 12.09 14.07 8.50
C GLU A 164 10.93 13.12 8.24
N ARG A 165 11.22 11.84 8.01
CA ARG A 165 10.19 10.78 7.86
C ARG A 165 9.20 10.80 9.04
N THR A 166 9.66 11.06 10.25
CA THR A 166 8.81 11.16 11.43
C THR A 166 7.79 12.27 11.33
N GLU A 167 8.15 13.41 10.75
CA GLU A 167 7.24 14.54 10.55
C GLU A 167 6.21 14.23 9.44
N LEU A 168 6.63 13.52 8.36
CA LEU A 168 5.69 13.02 7.38
C LEU A 168 4.61 12.14 8.04
N LEU A 169 5.04 11.15 8.84
CA LEU A 169 4.12 10.21 9.49
C LEU A 169 3.25 10.84 10.60
N ASN A 170 3.71 11.95 11.21
CA ASN A 170 2.96 12.65 12.25
C ASN A 170 1.91 13.60 11.69
N HIS A 171 2.12 14.15 10.49
CA HIS A 171 1.33 15.25 9.96
C HIS A 171 0.63 14.96 8.65
N TYR A 172 0.95 13.85 7.98
CA TYR A 172 0.32 13.43 6.73
C TYR A 172 -0.21 12.01 6.86
N GLU A 173 -1.35 11.76 6.24
CA GLU A 173 -1.99 10.45 6.20
C GLU A 173 -2.12 9.98 4.75
N PRO A 174 -1.80 8.70 4.45
CA PRO A 174 -1.98 8.15 3.13
C PRO A 174 -3.43 7.74 2.91
N HIS A 175 -4.03 8.22 1.82
CA HIS A 175 -5.35 7.83 1.36
C HIS A 175 -5.27 7.32 -0.08
N ASP A 176 -6.18 6.45 -0.47
CA ASP A 176 -6.27 5.91 -1.80
C ASP A 176 -7.40 6.58 -2.58
N LEU A 177 -7.06 7.19 -3.72
CA LEU A 177 -8.02 7.54 -4.75
C LEU A 177 -8.21 6.33 -5.67
N TYR A 178 -9.41 6.11 -6.17
CA TYR A 178 -9.70 4.95 -7.00
C TYR A 178 -10.04 5.36 -8.42
N PHE A 179 -9.30 4.83 -9.39
CA PHE A 179 -9.50 5.06 -10.82
C PHE A 179 -9.74 3.74 -11.54
N PHE A 180 -10.59 3.73 -12.57
CA PHE A 180 -10.76 2.53 -13.37
C PHE A 180 -9.52 2.25 -14.22
N ASP A 181 -9.19 0.97 -14.34
CA ASP A 181 -8.25 0.46 -15.33
C ASP A 181 -8.75 0.74 -16.76
N ASP A 182 -7.91 0.53 -17.77
CA ASP A 182 -8.27 0.75 -19.18
C ASP A 182 -9.45 -0.11 -19.65
N SER A 183 -9.67 -1.28 -19.04
CA SER A 183 -10.84 -2.12 -19.31
C SER A 183 -12.13 -1.61 -18.67
N SER A 184 -12.06 -0.64 -17.78
CA SER A 184 -13.17 -0.10 -16.97
C SER A 184 -13.88 -1.14 -16.11
N ARG A 185 -13.15 -2.16 -15.64
CA ARG A 185 -13.68 -3.25 -14.81
C ARG A 185 -13.15 -3.24 -13.38
N VAL A 186 -11.92 -2.76 -13.19
CA VAL A 186 -11.23 -2.79 -11.89
C VAL A 186 -10.93 -1.38 -11.41
N LEU A 187 -11.19 -1.14 -10.13
CA LEU A 187 -10.78 0.09 -9.46
C LEU A 187 -9.36 -0.07 -8.90
N VAL A 188 -8.47 0.76 -9.41
CA VAL A 188 -7.04 0.78 -9.09
C VAL A 188 -6.75 1.87 -8.06
N PRO A 189 -6.14 1.54 -6.92
CA PRO A 189 -5.79 2.53 -5.91
C PRO A 189 -4.57 3.37 -6.33
N ASP A 190 -4.69 4.68 -6.20
CA ASP A 190 -3.65 5.69 -6.36
C ASP A 190 -3.41 6.38 -5.02
N ARG A 191 -2.32 6.05 -4.34
CA ARG A 191 -2.04 6.56 -2.99
C ARG A 191 -1.60 8.02 -3.00
N ARG A 192 -2.25 8.81 -2.15
CA ARG A 192 -1.96 10.23 -1.94
C ARG A 192 -1.73 10.53 -0.46
N TRP A 193 -0.71 11.27 -0.17
CA TRP A 193 -0.41 11.74 1.18
C TRP A 193 -1.09 13.08 1.40
N VAL A 194 -2.02 13.12 2.33
CA VAL A 194 -2.83 14.31 2.65
C VAL A 194 -2.38 14.87 3.98
N TYR A 195 -2.09 16.16 4.02
CA TYR A 195 -1.79 16.85 5.27
C TYR A 195 -3.03 16.85 6.17
N SER A 196 -2.87 16.45 7.42
CA SER A 196 -3.90 16.46 8.45
C SER A 196 -4.18 17.92 8.85
N SER A 197 -5.06 18.59 8.11
CA SER A 197 -5.36 20.01 8.22
C SER A 197 -6.79 20.26 8.69
N GLU A 198 -7.14 21.53 8.90
CA GLU A 198 -8.50 21.99 9.19
C GLU A 198 -9.49 21.79 8.03
N GLN A 199 -9.00 21.52 6.82
CA GLN A 199 -9.87 21.27 5.68
C GLN A 199 -10.53 19.90 5.82
N SER A 200 -11.79 19.86 5.42
CA SER A 200 -12.57 18.63 5.37
C SER A 200 -11.89 17.62 4.44
N LEU A 201 -11.51 16.47 4.95
CA LEU A 201 -10.78 15.42 4.21
C LEU A 201 -11.51 15.03 2.91
N ASP A 202 -12.84 14.90 2.98
CA ASP A 202 -13.69 14.58 1.84
C ASP A 202 -13.50 15.59 0.69
N THR A 203 -13.48 16.88 1.00
CA THR A 203 -13.30 17.95 0.00
C THR A 203 -11.92 17.88 -0.66
N VAL A 204 -10.87 17.60 0.13
CA VAL A 204 -9.50 17.45 -0.38
C VAL A 204 -9.40 16.23 -1.31
N LEU A 205 -9.93 15.09 -0.88
CA LEU A 205 -9.89 13.86 -1.69
C LEU A 205 -10.70 14.00 -2.98
N ILE A 206 -11.85 14.67 -2.93
CA ILE A 206 -12.65 14.96 -4.13
C ILE A 206 -11.88 15.88 -5.08
N ALA A 207 -11.24 16.92 -4.59
CA ALA A 207 -10.42 17.80 -5.43
C ALA A 207 -9.29 17.01 -6.11
N MET A 208 -8.56 16.18 -5.37
CA MET A 208 -7.52 15.32 -5.92
C MET A 208 -8.07 14.28 -6.93
N LEU A 209 -9.26 13.73 -6.70
CA LEU A 209 -9.91 12.80 -7.64
C LEU A 209 -10.26 13.52 -8.95
N MET A 210 -10.73 14.77 -8.88
CA MET A 210 -11.04 15.60 -10.04
C MET A 210 -9.78 16.04 -10.80
N ASP A 211 -8.66 16.25 -10.11
CA ASP A 211 -7.35 16.53 -10.72
C ASP A 211 -6.81 15.33 -11.53
N GLY A 212 -7.32 14.12 -11.25
CA GLY A 212 -7.00 12.91 -11.98
C GLY A 212 -5.93 12.03 -11.34
N PRO A 213 -5.57 10.92 -12.02
CA PRO A 213 -4.56 9.98 -11.55
C PRO A 213 -3.16 10.61 -11.54
N SER A 214 -2.30 10.10 -10.66
CA SER A 214 -0.89 10.50 -10.66
C SER A 214 -0.19 10.10 -11.95
N ASP A 215 0.87 10.84 -12.31
CA ASP A 215 1.71 10.52 -13.48
C ASP A 215 2.26 9.08 -13.41
N ILE A 216 2.37 8.53 -12.19
CA ILE A 216 2.86 7.16 -11.99
C ILE A 216 1.91 6.14 -12.59
N ILE A 217 0.59 6.24 -12.34
CA ILE A 217 -0.39 5.23 -12.78
C ILE A 217 -1.24 5.67 -13.98
N SER A 218 -1.20 6.94 -14.36
CA SER A 218 -1.97 7.47 -15.48
C SER A 218 -1.80 6.70 -16.81
N PRO A 219 -0.66 6.01 -17.09
CA PRO A 219 -0.54 5.20 -18.29
C PRO A 219 -1.43 3.94 -18.33
N ALA A 220 -2.06 3.56 -17.20
CA ALA A 220 -2.82 2.32 -17.06
C ALA A 220 -4.22 2.50 -16.45
N VAL A 221 -4.65 3.74 -16.26
CA VAL A 221 -5.97 4.05 -15.69
C VAL A 221 -6.61 5.25 -16.36
N GLN A 222 -7.92 5.35 -16.26
CA GLN A 222 -8.69 6.44 -16.84
C GLN A 222 -8.99 7.53 -15.81
N PRO A 223 -8.99 8.82 -16.19
CA PRO A 223 -9.49 9.89 -15.35
C PRO A 223 -10.92 9.64 -14.87
N ALA A 224 -11.23 10.08 -13.65
CA ALA A 224 -12.56 9.91 -13.07
C ALA A 224 -13.62 10.79 -13.72
N ALA A 225 -13.23 11.95 -14.19
CA ALA A 225 -14.12 12.99 -14.69
C ALA A 225 -13.58 13.58 -16.00
N PRO A 226 -14.44 14.17 -16.86
CA PRO A 226 -13.99 14.87 -18.05
C PRO A 226 -13.18 16.13 -17.69
N PRO A 227 -12.30 16.59 -18.58
CA PRO A 227 -11.40 17.71 -18.30
C PRO A 227 -12.10 19.05 -17.93
N GLU A 228 -13.34 19.24 -18.38
CA GLU A 228 -14.17 20.42 -18.08
C GLU A 228 -14.98 20.29 -16.79
N ALA A 229 -14.94 19.14 -16.13
CA ALA A 229 -15.68 18.92 -14.90
C ALA A 229 -15.05 19.64 -13.71
N GLU A 230 -15.89 20.16 -12.85
CA GLU A 230 -15.48 20.89 -11.65
C GLU A 230 -16.22 20.38 -10.40
N PHE A 231 -15.51 20.30 -9.30
CA PHE A 231 -16.12 20.17 -7.98
C PHE A 231 -16.50 21.57 -7.47
N VAL A 232 -17.80 21.87 -7.46
CA VAL A 232 -18.32 23.18 -7.05
C VAL A 232 -18.23 23.39 -5.54
N GLY A 233 -18.23 22.30 -4.77
CA GLY A 233 -18.11 22.30 -3.32
C GLY A 233 -19.22 21.52 -2.62
N ARG A 234 -19.14 21.49 -1.28
CA ARG A 234 -20.14 20.85 -0.41
C ARG A 234 -21.04 21.92 0.21
N HIS A 235 -22.36 21.81 -0.01
CA HIS A 235 -23.35 22.73 0.55
C HIS A 235 -24.48 21.93 1.21
N ASP A 236 -24.77 22.22 2.47
CA ASP A 236 -25.81 21.56 3.27
C ASP A 236 -25.72 20.02 3.26
N GLY A 237 -24.48 19.49 3.23
CA GLY A 237 -24.21 18.05 3.20
C GLY A 237 -24.08 17.46 1.79
N THR A 238 -24.55 18.17 0.75
CA THR A 238 -24.56 17.74 -0.64
C THR A 238 -23.27 18.09 -1.38
N TYR A 239 -22.65 17.14 -2.06
CA TYR A 239 -21.51 17.34 -2.96
C TYR A 239 -22.01 17.77 -4.34
N ASN A 240 -21.57 18.93 -4.82
CA ASN A 240 -22.03 19.51 -6.07
C ASN A 240 -20.92 19.51 -7.11
N PHE A 241 -21.23 19.00 -8.31
CA PHE A 241 -20.35 18.94 -9.46
C PHE A 241 -21.01 19.61 -10.67
N ALA A 242 -20.18 20.08 -11.59
CA ALA A 242 -20.60 20.66 -12.85
C ALA A 242 -19.74 20.16 -14.00
N GLY A 243 -20.22 20.27 -15.26
CA GLY A 243 -19.45 19.91 -16.46
C GLY A 243 -19.55 18.45 -16.88
N PHE A 244 -20.56 17.70 -16.44
CA PHE A 244 -20.75 16.27 -16.77
C PHE A 244 -21.81 16.02 -17.86
N GLN A 245 -22.19 17.06 -18.60
CA GLN A 245 -23.35 16.98 -19.52
C GLN A 245 -23.13 16.05 -20.70
N GLU A 246 -21.88 15.85 -21.12
CA GLU A 246 -21.55 15.00 -22.25
C GLU A 246 -21.45 13.50 -21.86
N LEU A 247 -21.35 13.18 -20.57
CA LEU A 247 -21.26 11.79 -20.09
C LEU A 247 -22.60 11.09 -20.17
N ASP A 248 -22.59 9.85 -20.64
CA ASP A 248 -23.72 8.96 -20.57
C ASP A 248 -24.01 8.47 -19.13
N ALA A 249 -25.12 7.73 -18.95
CA ALA A 249 -25.50 7.23 -17.62
C ALA A 249 -24.47 6.24 -17.04
N GLN A 250 -23.81 5.44 -17.87
CA GLN A 250 -22.82 4.46 -17.43
C GLN A 250 -21.53 5.15 -16.97
N GLU A 251 -21.08 6.14 -17.70
CA GLU A 251 -19.91 6.95 -17.35
C GLU A 251 -20.11 7.72 -16.05
N ARG A 252 -21.30 8.30 -15.83
CA ARG A 252 -21.65 8.93 -14.55
C ARG A 252 -21.66 7.94 -13.40
N MET A 253 -22.15 6.71 -13.61
CA MET A 253 -22.11 5.67 -12.58
C MET A 253 -20.69 5.17 -12.30
N ARG A 254 -19.79 5.19 -13.30
CA ARG A 254 -18.35 4.93 -13.05
C ARG A 254 -17.73 6.01 -12.15
N PHE A 255 -17.99 7.28 -12.45
CA PHE A 255 -17.56 8.38 -11.59
C PHE A 255 -18.12 8.20 -10.17
N ALA A 256 -19.43 7.86 -10.04
CA ALA A 256 -20.05 7.60 -8.75
C ALA A 256 -19.33 6.49 -7.97
N ALA A 257 -18.94 5.40 -8.63
CA ALA A 257 -18.21 4.30 -8.00
C ALA A 257 -16.82 4.74 -7.51
N GLN A 258 -16.08 5.47 -8.33
CA GLN A 258 -14.76 6.00 -7.95
C GLN A 258 -14.86 6.94 -6.74
N LEU A 259 -15.82 7.86 -6.76
CA LEU A 259 -16.08 8.78 -5.66
C LEU A 259 -16.48 8.03 -4.38
N THR A 260 -17.43 7.09 -4.49
CA THR A 260 -17.95 6.33 -3.35
C THR A 260 -16.84 5.52 -2.68
N TRP A 261 -16.03 4.79 -3.44
CA TRP A 261 -14.95 3.99 -2.85
C TRP A 261 -13.80 4.84 -2.32
N THR A 262 -13.48 5.97 -2.96
CA THR A 262 -12.49 6.94 -2.45
C THR A 262 -12.91 7.47 -1.08
N LEU A 263 -14.16 7.90 -0.92
CA LEU A 263 -14.64 8.42 0.36
C LEU A 263 -14.83 7.33 1.42
N THR A 264 -15.30 6.15 1.01
CA THR A 264 -15.55 5.04 1.94
C THR A 264 -14.25 4.53 2.59
N TYR A 265 -13.19 4.35 1.80
CA TYR A 265 -11.90 3.89 2.35
C TYR A 265 -11.09 4.99 3.05
N ALA A 266 -11.55 6.23 2.98
CA ALA A 266 -11.08 7.33 3.80
C ALA A 266 -11.92 7.53 5.08
N ASP A 267 -12.78 6.55 5.44
CA ASP A 267 -13.67 6.60 6.61
C ASP A 267 -14.61 7.83 6.64
N VAL A 268 -14.90 8.42 5.46
CA VAL A 268 -15.91 9.47 5.36
C VAL A 268 -17.30 8.84 5.52
N PRO A 269 -18.13 9.34 6.45
CA PRO A 269 -19.44 8.76 6.68
C PRO A 269 -20.36 8.85 5.46
N HIS A 270 -20.98 7.74 5.06
CA HIS A 270 -22.04 7.66 4.04
C HIS A 270 -23.44 7.69 4.69
N PRO A 271 -24.56 7.94 3.95
CA PRO A 271 -24.65 8.06 2.49
C PRO A 271 -24.12 9.40 1.96
N TYR A 272 -23.73 9.42 0.67
CA TYR A 272 -23.23 10.60 0.00
C TYR A 272 -24.30 11.19 -0.91
N GLU A 273 -24.86 12.35 -0.58
CA GLU A 273 -25.74 13.08 -1.48
C GLU A 273 -24.90 13.79 -2.55
N VAL A 274 -25.10 13.40 -3.82
CA VAL A 274 -24.32 13.92 -4.96
C VAL A 274 -25.24 14.54 -5.99
N ARG A 275 -24.91 15.75 -6.43
CA ARG A 275 -25.59 16.47 -7.51
C ARG A 275 -24.61 16.78 -8.63
N ILE A 276 -24.99 16.44 -9.83
CA ILE A 276 -24.27 16.77 -11.07
C ILE A 276 -25.12 17.69 -11.91
N ASP A 277 -24.61 18.87 -12.21
CA ASP A 277 -25.35 19.92 -12.94
C ASP A 277 -26.74 20.20 -12.32
N GLY A 278 -26.83 20.11 -10.98
CA GLY A 278 -28.05 20.36 -10.20
C GLY A 278 -29.06 19.20 -10.14
N ALA A 279 -28.77 18.05 -10.76
CA ALA A 279 -29.60 16.86 -10.75
C ALA A 279 -28.92 15.68 -10.00
N PRO A 280 -29.65 14.67 -9.52
CA PRO A 280 -29.04 13.41 -9.07
C PRO A 280 -28.15 12.81 -10.15
N ILE A 281 -27.15 12.03 -9.73
CA ILE A 281 -26.17 11.43 -10.64
C ILE A 281 -26.83 10.50 -11.69
N ALA A 282 -27.86 9.77 -11.27
CA ALA A 282 -28.74 8.97 -12.10
C ALA A 282 -30.13 8.83 -11.45
N ASP A 283 -31.13 8.42 -12.22
CA ASP A 283 -32.47 8.15 -11.72
C ASP A 283 -32.46 7.05 -10.65
N GLY A 284 -32.97 7.35 -9.46
CA GLY A 284 -33.00 6.43 -8.33
C GLY A 284 -31.76 6.43 -7.44
N TYR A 285 -30.78 7.29 -7.73
CA TYR A 285 -29.57 7.48 -6.92
C TYR A 285 -29.54 8.90 -6.35
N ASP A 286 -30.45 9.19 -5.43
CA ASP A 286 -30.42 10.47 -4.69
C ASP A 286 -29.26 10.53 -3.70
N ASP A 287 -28.96 9.39 -3.09
CA ASP A 287 -27.85 9.15 -2.17
C ASP A 287 -27.02 7.96 -2.66
N LEU A 288 -25.69 8.01 -2.51
CA LEU A 288 -24.77 6.94 -2.86
C LEU A 288 -24.27 6.23 -1.61
N THR A 289 -24.20 4.91 -1.69
CA THR A 289 -23.67 4.04 -0.63
C THR A 289 -22.70 3.02 -1.21
N PRO A 290 -21.78 2.44 -0.39
CA PRO A 290 -20.89 1.36 -0.83
C PRO A 290 -21.64 0.14 -1.38
N GLU A 291 -22.85 -0.12 -0.91
CA GLU A 291 -23.70 -1.24 -1.35
C GLU A 291 -24.15 -1.09 -2.81
N ASP A 292 -24.29 0.14 -3.31
CA ASP A 292 -24.65 0.42 -4.71
C ASP A 292 -23.56 -0.03 -5.69
N PHE A 293 -22.32 -0.13 -5.20
CA PHE A 293 -21.13 -0.47 -5.98
C PHE A 293 -20.37 -1.68 -5.39
N ALA A 294 -21.08 -2.59 -4.70
CA ALA A 294 -20.46 -3.71 -4.02
C ALA A 294 -19.66 -4.65 -4.96
N ASP A 295 -20.10 -4.79 -6.22
CA ASP A 295 -19.40 -5.61 -7.21
C ASP A 295 -18.09 -4.96 -7.73
N LEU A 296 -17.93 -3.66 -7.50
CA LEU A 296 -16.73 -2.87 -7.84
C LEU A 296 -15.84 -2.58 -6.63
N ASN A 297 -16.05 -3.27 -5.51
CA ASN A 297 -15.27 -3.07 -4.32
C ASN A 297 -13.79 -3.43 -4.56
N PRO A 298 -12.85 -2.45 -4.48
CA PRO A 298 -11.45 -2.69 -4.83
C PRO A 298 -10.69 -3.60 -3.86
N GLN A 299 -11.21 -3.83 -2.66
CA GLN A 299 -10.57 -4.67 -1.64
C GLN A 299 -11.26 -6.02 -1.41
N VAL A 300 -12.37 -6.30 -2.07
CA VAL A 300 -12.96 -7.64 -2.00
C VAL A 300 -12.19 -8.55 -2.95
N SER A 301 -11.30 -9.35 -2.39
CA SER A 301 -10.85 -10.59 -3.04
C SER A 301 -12.09 -11.46 -3.32
N SER A 302 -12.03 -12.26 -4.36
CA SER A 302 -13.12 -13.10 -4.86
C SER A 302 -14.01 -13.64 -3.72
N LYS A 303 -15.32 -13.72 -3.92
CA LYS A 303 -16.31 -14.28 -2.97
C LYS A 303 -16.01 -15.73 -2.55
N ARG A 304 -14.97 -16.33 -3.12
CA ARG A 304 -14.46 -17.67 -2.79
C ARG A 304 -13.40 -17.57 -1.69
N SER A 305 -13.43 -18.50 -0.77
CA SER A 305 -12.33 -18.68 0.17
C SER A 305 -11.09 -19.11 -0.62
N ALA A 306 -9.99 -18.39 -0.47
CA ALA A 306 -8.74 -18.74 -1.11
C ALA A 306 -8.34 -20.18 -0.73
N THR A 307 -8.03 -21.01 -1.73
CA THR A 307 -7.52 -22.35 -1.50
C THR A 307 -6.01 -22.28 -1.35
N LEU A 308 -5.49 -22.92 -0.31
CA LEU A 308 -4.06 -23.04 -0.09
C LEU A 308 -3.52 -24.31 -0.75
N TYR A 309 -2.59 -24.15 -1.65
CA TYR A 309 -1.76 -25.22 -2.18
C TYR A 309 -0.32 -25.09 -1.67
N ALA A 310 0.42 -26.16 -1.77
CA ALA A 310 1.84 -26.19 -1.42
C ALA A 310 2.63 -27.00 -2.44
N LEU A 311 3.70 -26.41 -2.94
CA LEU A 311 4.70 -27.13 -3.73
C LEU A 311 5.70 -27.78 -2.77
N SER A 312 5.76 -29.11 -2.75
CA SER A 312 6.63 -29.90 -1.91
C SER A 312 7.17 -31.11 -2.67
N ASP A 313 8.49 -31.30 -2.66
CA ASP A 313 9.18 -32.39 -3.34
C ASP A 313 8.80 -32.56 -4.83
N GLY A 314 8.59 -31.44 -5.52
CA GLY A 314 8.20 -31.37 -6.93
C GLY A 314 6.74 -31.71 -7.22
N HIS A 315 5.88 -31.81 -6.19
CA HIS A 315 4.44 -32.08 -6.30
C HIS A 315 3.62 -30.93 -5.77
N ILE A 316 2.48 -30.66 -6.38
CA ILE A 316 1.47 -29.76 -5.82
C ILE A 316 0.54 -30.55 -4.91
N ARG A 317 0.30 -30.01 -3.72
CA ARG A 317 -0.60 -30.56 -2.69
C ARG A 317 -1.65 -29.53 -2.32
N GLU A 318 -2.88 -29.95 -2.19
CA GLU A 318 -3.92 -29.13 -1.55
C GLU A 318 -3.78 -29.22 -0.03
N VAL A 319 -3.80 -28.08 0.66
CA VAL A 319 -3.62 -27.98 2.12
C VAL A 319 -4.95 -27.76 2.78
N SER A 320 -5.43 -28.74 3.51
CA SER A 320 -6.59 -28.66 4.38
C SER A 320 -6.21 -28.23 5.80
N SER A 321 -7.18 -28.20 6.70
CA SER A 321 -6.96 -27.81 8.11
C SER A 321 -6.01 -28.75 8.88
N SER A 322 -5.75 -29.97 8.41
CA SER A 322 -4.96 -30.98 9.11
C SER A 322 -4.00 -31.78 8.23
N GLU A 323 -4.21 -31.79 6.92
CA GLU A 323 -3.51 -32.67 5.97
C GLU A 323 -3.14 -31.89 4.70
N ALA A 324 -2.10 -32.34 4.02
CA ALA A 324 -1.69 -31.88 2.70
C ALA A 324 -1.62 -33.09 1.77
N GLU A 325 -2.58 -33.19 0.86
CA GLU A 325 -2.69 -34.31 -0.08
C GLU A 325 -2.29 -33.88 -1.50
N PRO A 326 -1.59 -34.73 -2.28
CA PRO A 326 -1.33 -34.44 -3.68
C PRO A 326 -2.63 -34.15 -4.43
N VAL A 327 -2.66 -33.10 -5.26
CA VAL A 327 -3.80 -32.86 -6.14
C VAL A 327 -3.98 -34.01 -7.15
N GLU A 328 -5.20 -34.14 -7.67
CA GLU A 328 -5.41 -35.05 -8.80
C GLU A 328 -4.68 -34.54 -10.06
N GLY A 329 -4.41 -35.39 -11.03
CA GLY A 329 -3.80 -35.02 -12.30
C GLY A 329 -2.26 -34.92 -12.30
N ASP A 330 -1.72 -34.23 -13.30
CA ASP A 330 -0.29 -34.19 -13.58
C ASP A 330 0.52 -33.51 -12.48
N LEU A 331 0.02 -32.40 -11.93
CA LEU A 331 0.74 -31.60 -10.92
C LEU A 331 0.91 -32.34 -9.57
N GLY A 332 0.04 -33.30 -9.27
CA GLY A 332 0.14 -34.09 -8.05
C GLY A 332 0.94 -35.40 -8.24
N THR A 333 1.22 -35.81 -9.48
CA THR A 333 1.87 -37.07 -9.80
C THR A 333 3.30 -36.94 -10.34
N THR A 334 3.66 -35.79 -10.89
CA THR A 334 5.05 -35.50 -11.33
C THR A 334 5.90 -35.05 -10.12
N ASP A 335 7.20 -35.24 -10.19
CA ASP A 335 8.18 -34.92 -9.14
C ASP A 335 9.19 -33.82 -9.56
N ASP A 336 8.93 -33.14 -10.67
CA ASP A 336 9.84 -32.19 -11.29
C ASP A 336 9.36 -30.73 -11.32
N ILE A 337 8.27 -30.40 -10.62
CA ILE A 337 7.78 -29.01 -10.53
C ILE A 337 8.75 -28.17 -9.70
N ALA A 338 9.23 -27.08 -10.28
CA ALA A 338 10.13 -26.13 -9.65
C ALA A 338 9.40 -24.93 -9.04
N SER A 339 8.39 -24.42 -9.73
CA SER A 339 7.52 -23.33 -9.28
C SER A 339 6.15 -23.46 -9.96
N ALA A 340 5.13 -22.87 -9.36
CA ALA A 340 3.79 -22.84 -9.94
C ALA A 340 3.00 -21.64 -9.37
N ASP A 341 1.95 -21.29 -10.12
CA ASP A 341 0.88 -20.40 -9.65
C ASP A 341 -0.47 -20.96 -10.07
N ILE A 342 -1.51 -20.73 -9.26
CA ILE A 342 -2.86 -21.27 -9.44
C ILE A 342 -3.85 -20.16 -9.12
N ASN A 343 -4.77 -19.89 -10.04
CA ASN A 343 -5.82 -18.90 -9.84
C ASN A 343 -7.06 -19.47 -9.14
N ALA A 344 -8.00 -18.61 -8.79
CA ALA A 344 -9.26 -18.98 -8.10
C ALA A 344 -10.16 -19.94 -8.90
N ASP A 345 -10.02 -20.02 -10.21
CA ASP A 345 -10.77 -20.92 -11.08
C ASP A 345 -10.12 -22.29 -11.25
N GLY A 346 -8.92 -22.46 -10.65
CA GLY A 346 -8.13 -23.70 -10.71
C GLY A 346 -7.29 -23.81 -11.98
N ASP A 347 -7.17 -22.75 -12.78
CA ASP A 347 -6.17 -22.74 -13.84
C ASP A 347 -4.78 -22.63 -13.21
N ALA A 348 -3.84 -23.39 -13.74
CA ALA A 348 -2.50 -23.53 -13.20
C ALA A 348 -1.45 -23.35 -14.29
N LEU A 349 -0.37 -22.64 -13.94
CA LEU A 349 0.89 -22.66 -14.67
C LEU A 349 1.98 -23.20 -13.76
N ALA A 350 2.86 -24.01 -14.31
CA ALA A 350 3.97 -24.59 -13.57
C ALA A 350 5.24 -24.64 -14.44
N VAL A 351 6.39 -24.47 -13.81
CA VAL A 351 7.70 -24.66 -14.42
C VAL A 351 8.22 -26.04 -14.02
N ARG A 352 8.48 -26.88 -15.01
CA ARG A 352 9.07 -28.23 -14.85
C ARG A 352 10.57 -28.19 -15.16
N ARG A 353 11.37 -28.92 -14.40
CA ARG A 353 12.83 -29.05 -14.59
C ARG A 353 13.30 -30.48 -14.88
N GLY A 354 12.40 -31.34 -15.34
CA GLY A 354 12.73 -32.74 -15.66
C GLY A 354 13.43 -32.96 -17.01
N GLY A 355 13.50 -31.91 -17.86
CA GLY A 355 14.12 -31.95 -19.20
C GLY A 355 15.54 -31.39 -19.25
N GLU A 356 16.03 -31.14 -20.48
CA GLU A 356 17.31 -30.45 -20.72
C GLU A 356 17.20 -28.95 -20.32
N GLU A 357 16.04 -28.34 -20.59
CA GLU A 357 15.70 -26.96 -20.22
C GLU A 357 14.41 -26.93 -19.39
N PRO A 358 14.25 -25.93 -18.52
CA PRO A 358 12.97 -25.65 -17.87
C PRO A 358 11.85 -25.48 -18.90
N THR A 359 10.69 -26.08 -18.60
CA THR A 359 9.52 -26.03 -19.48
C THR A 359 8.32 -25.44 -18.73
N LEU A 360 7.71 -24.41 -19.30
CA LEU A 360 6.43 -23.88 -18.81
C LEU A 360 5.30 -24.78 -19.31
N VAL A 361 4.46 -25.24 -18.37
CA VAL A 361 3.26 -26.03 -18.65
C VAL A 361 2.04 -25.34 -18.08
N ALA A 362 0.89 -25.49 -18.73
CA ALA A 362 -0.36 -24.89 -18.31
C ALA A 362 -1.54 -25.86 -18.45
N GLY A 363 -2.50 -25.73 -17.55
CA GLY A 363 -3.71 -26.57 -17.54
C GLY A 363 -4.62 -26.22 -16.37
N ASN A 364 -5.44 -27.19 -15.97
CA ASN A 364 -6.18 -27.10 -14.71
C ASN A 364 -5.43 -27.88 -13.62
N VAL A 365 -5.46 -27.40 -12.38
CA VAL A 365 -4.71 -27.98 -11.25
C VAL A 365 -4.97 -29.45 -11.01
N GLU A 366 -6.17 -29.94 -11.29
CA GLU A 366 -6.57 -31.35 -11.18
C GLU A 366 -6.53 -32.10 -12.52
N GLY A 367 -6.01 -31.48 -13.57
CA GLY A 367 -6.07 -31.97 -14.94
C GLY A 367 -4.73 -32.36 -15.54
N VAL A 368 -4.74 -32.38 -16.87
CA VAL A 368 -3.56 -32.61 -17.70
C VAL A 368 -2.90 -31.28 -18.01
N MET A 369 -1.57 -31.24 -17.85
CA MET A 369 -0.79 -30.06 -18.19
C MET A 369 -0.27 -30.15 -19.63
N THR A 370 -0.33 -29.04 -20.33
CA THR A 370 0.16 -28.91 -21.72
C THR A 370 1.37 -28.00 -21.74
N GLU A 371 2.40 -28.40 -22.46
CA GLU A 371 3.60 -27.61 -22.69
C GLU A 371 3.26 -26.32 -23.45
N VAL A 372 3.79 -25.19 -22.99
CA VAL A 372 3.67 -23.87 -23.62
C VAL A 372 4.96 -23.54 -24.36
N PHE A 373 6.09 -23.48 -23.67
CA PHE A 373 7.43 -23.31 -24.24
C PHE A 373 8.53 -23.78 -23.26
N SER A 374 9.79 -23.85 -23.73
CA SER A 374 10.98 -24.09 -22.92
C SER A 374 11.99 -22.96 -23.11
N ALA A 375 12.80 -22.67 -22.07
CA ALA A 375 13.85 -21.67 -22.07
C ALA A 375 14.96 -22.03 -21.07
N GLU A 376 16.11 -21.34 -21.11
CA GLU A 376 17.23 -21.61 -20.19
C GLU A 376 16.85 -21.34 -18.73
N GLU A 377 16.10 -20.23 -18.48
CA GLU A 377 15.54 -19.88 -17.18
C GLU A 377 14.10 -19.39 -17.33
N ILE A 378 13.22 -19.81 -16.42
CA ILE A 378 11.84 -19.33 -16.32
C ILE A 378 11.56 -19.04 -14.84
N THR A 379 11.11 -17.82 -14.54
CA THR A 379 10.71 -17.43 -13.18
C THR A 379 9.43 -18.14 -12.75
N ARG A 380 9.06 -18.03 -11.48
CA ARG A 380 7.72 -18.40 -11.01
C ARG A 380 6.67 -17.68 -11.86
N PRO A 381 5.67 -18.39 -12.40
CA PRO A 381 4.54 -17.75 -13.05
C PRO A 381 3.75 -16.88 -12.07
N SER A 382 3.08 -15.85 -12.58
CA SER A 382 2.15 -15.02 -11.81
C SER A 382 0.89 -14.76 -12.63
N PHE A 383 -0.26 -15.17 -12.13
CA PHE A 383 -1.55 -14.83 -12.74
C PHE A 383 -1.90 -13.35 -12.47
N SER A 384 -2.55 -12.70 -13.44
CA SER A 384 -3.31 -11.50 -13.17
C SER A 384 -4.67 -11.91 -12.59
N ARG A 385 -5.20 -11.13 -11.65
CA ARG A 385 -6.43 -11.44 -10.89
C ARG A 385 -7.65 -11.79 -11.74
N GLU A 386 -7.76 -11.23 -12.94
CA GLU A 386 -8.92 -11.42 -13.81
C GLU A 386 -8.83 -12.68 -14.70
N GLY A 387 -7.80 -13.51 -14.54
CA GLY A 387 -7.61 -14.69 -15.37
C GLY A 387 -7.31 -14.39 -16.84
N ASP A 388 -7.07 -13.14 -17.19
CA ASP A 388 -6.79 -12.69 -18.56
C ASP A 388 -5.42 -13.11 -19.06
N GLY A 389 -4.61 -13.76 -18.22
CA GLY A 389 -3.30 -14.29 -18.56
C GLY A 389 -2.40 -14.43 -17.34
N ALA A 390 -1.22 -14.95 -17.60
CA ALA A 390 -0.17 -15.09 -16.62
C ALA A 390 1.14 -14.53 -17.18
N TRP A 391 2.05 -14.18 -16.30
CA TRP A 391 3.29 -13.50 -16.61
C TRP A 391 4.47 -14.32 -16.11
N VAL A 392 5.54 -14.35 -16.88
CA VAL A 392 6.82 -14.96 -16.50
C VAL A 392 7.96 -14.09 -17.03
N ALA A 393 9.10 -14.11 -16.34
CA ALA A 393 10.34 -13.65 -16.94
C ALA A 393 11.11 -14.86 -17.47
N VAL A 394 11.74 -14.67 -18.63
CA VAL A 394 12.46 -15.70 -19.41
C VAL A 394 13.91 -15.27 -19.54
N ASP A 395 14.81 -16.18 -19.31
CA ASP A 395 16.27 -16.02 -19.42
C ASP A 395 16.84 -14.85 -18.61
N GLY A 396 16.07 -14.41 -17.59
CA GLY A 396 16.45 -13.34 -16.66
C GLY A 396 16.33 -11.92 -17.21
N GLU A 397 15.81 -11.74 -18.42
CA GLU A 397 15.74 -10.45 -19.14
C GLU A 397 14.36 -10.18 -19.72
N ASP A 398 13.80 -11.09 -20.52
CA ASP A 398 12.56 -10.89 -21.24
C ASP A 398 11.33 -11.19 -20.38
N ILE A 399 10.27 -10.41 -20.54
CA ILE A 399 8.97 -10.66 -19.90
C ILE A 399 7.96 -11.08 -20.95
N VAL A 400 7.28 -12.18 -20.66
CA VAL A 400 6.29 -12.80 -21.56
C VAL A 400 4.95 -12.92 -20.84
N ARG A 401 3.88 -12.55 -21.54
CA ARG A 401 2.50 -12.77 -21.11
C ARG A 401 1.88 -13.95 -21.83
N ILE A 402 1.39 -14.92 -21.10
CA ILE A 402 0.68 -16.09 -21.61
C ILE A 402 -0.82 -15.80 -21.55
N VAL A 403 -1.49 -15.86 -22.71
CA VAL A 403 -2.94 -15.66 -22.82
C VAL A 403 -3.60 -16.82 -23.53
N ARG A 404 -4.87 -17.07 -23.22
CA ARG A 404 -5.68 -18.05 -23.94
C ARG A 404 -6.39 -17.38 -25.11
N SER A 405 -6.08 -17.80 -26.33
CA SER A 405 -6.76 -17.32 -27.55
C SER A 405 -8.27 -17.61 -27.48
N SER A 406 -9.09 -16.57 -27.55
CA SER A 406 -10.53 -16.71 -27.59
C SER A 406 -11.04 -17.38 -28.87
N ALA A 407 -10.25 -17.35 -29.95
CA ALA A 407 -10.61 -17.93 -31.23
C ALA A 407 -10.30 -19.44 -31.33
N THR A 408 -9.21 -19.88 -30.72
CA THR A 408 -8.72 -21.27 -30.87
C THR A 408 -8.70 -22.05 -29.55
N GLY A 409 -8.75 -21.36 -28.41
CA GLY A 409 -8.54 -21.92 -27.07
C GLY A 409 -7.08 -22.29 -26.78
N ALA A 410 -6.18 -22.07 -27.74
CA ALA A 410 -4.75 -22.33 -27.56
C ALA A 410 -4.12 -21.25 -26.66
N LEU A 411 -3.10 -21.65 -25.91
CA LEU A 411 -2.25 -20.71 -25.19
C LEU A 411 -1.26 -20.08 -26.17
N VAL A 412 -1.04 -18.80 -26.01
CA VAL A 412 -0.14 -17.97 -26.84
C VAL A 412 0.70 -17.15 -25.92
N ASP A 413 1.99 -17.12 -26.15
CA ASP A 413 2.96 -16.23 -25.55
C ASP A 413 3.03 -14.92 -26.34
N ASN A 414 2.98 -13.81 -25.64
CA ASN A 414 3.12 -12.47 -26.19
C ASN A 414 4.28 -11.77 -25.49
N ASP A 415 5.17 -11.18 -26.27
CA ASP A 415 6.25 -10.35 -25.74
C ASP A 415 5.67 -9.08 -25.09
N VAL A 416 6.28 -8.67 -23.98
CA VAL A 416 5.97 -7.43 -23.27
C VAL A 416 7.14 -6.45 -23.49
N ASP A 417 6.84 -5.21 -23.79
CA ASP A 417 7.86 -4.16 -23.85
C ASP A 417 8.30 -3.79 -22.41
N SER A 418 9.45 -4.30 -22.03
CA SER A 418 10.07 -4.12 -20.71
C SER A 418 11.32 -3.22 -20.73
N GLY A 419 11.49 -2.41 -21.77
CA GLY A 419 12.73 -1.63 -22.01
C GLY A 419 13.21 -0.75 -20.86
N GLU A 420 12.32 -0.31 -19.94
CA GLU A 420 12.75 0.40 -18.71
C GLU A 420 13.48 -0.50 -17.71
N LEU A 421 13.35 -1.84 -17.78
CA LEU A 421 14.07 -2.79 -16.95
C LEU A 421 15.49 -3.07 -17.48
N ASP A 422 15.73 -2.89 -18.77
CA ASP A 422 17.03 -3.20 -19.41
C ASP A 422 18.18 -2.34 -18.87
N ASP A 423 17.87 -1.13 -18.40
CA ASP A 423 18.85 -0.22 -17.80
C ASP A 423 19.23 -0.61 -16.35
N ILE A 424 18.56 -1.60 -15.77
CA ILE A 424 18.78 -2.06 -14.39
C ILE A 424 19.79 -3.22 -14.39
N ASN A 425 20.88 -3.06 -13.65
CA ASN A 425 21.90 -4.10 -13.57
C ASN A 425 21.42 -5.34 -12.78
N GLY A 426 21.49 -6.50 -13.39
CA GLY A 426 21.15 -7.79 -12.78
C GLY A 426 20.19 -8.59 -13.65
N THR A 427 19.81 -9.77 -13.20
CA THR A 427 18.80 -10.62 -13.85
C THR A 427 17.51 -10.59 -13.07
N ILE A 428 16.38 -10.70 -13.75
CA ILE A 428 15.06 -10.84 -13.15
C ILE A 428 14.98 -12.22 -12.51
N SER A 429 14.87 -12.29 -11.19
CA SER A 429 14.80 -13.55 -10.45
C SER A 429 13.39 -13.90 -9.97
N GLU A 430 12.50 -12.91 -9.87
CA GLU A 430 11.11 -13.07 -9.43
C GLU A 430 10.25 -11.97 -10.05
N LEU A 431 9.00 -12.30 -10.35
CA LEU A 431 8.02 -11.40 -10.93
C LEU A 431 6.65 -11.70 -10.33
N GLN A 432 5.90 -10.69 -9.93
CA GLN A 432 4.54 -10.85 -9.41
C GLN A 432 3.61 -9.74 -9.89
N MET A 433 2.48 -10.14 -10.47
CA MET A 433 1.43 -9.21 -10.85
C MET A 433 0.61 -8.77 -9.64
N SER A 434 0.25 -7.49 -9.61
CA SER A 434 -0.65 -7.00 -8.56
C SER A 434 -2.07 -7.55 -8.72
N PRO A 435 -2.85 -7.63 -7.64
CA PRO A 435 -4.25 -8.07 -7.71
C PRO A 435 -5.13 -7.26 -8.67
N THR A 436 -4.76 -6.02 -9.01
CA THR A 436 -5.47 -5.19 -9.98
C THR A 436 -5.02 -5.38 -11.42
N GLY A 437 -3.94 -6.14 -11.66
CA GLY A 437 -3.33 -6.31 -12.98
C GLY A 437 -2.58 -5.10 -13.54
N VAL A 438 -2.56 -3.98 -12.80
CA VAL A 438 -2.00 -2.69 -13.27
C VAL A 438 -0.55 -2.48 -12.84
N ARG A 439 -0.09 -3.20 -11.81
CA ARG A 439 1.30 -3.10 -11.33
C ARG A 439 1.99 -4.44 -11.39
N ILE A 440 3.29 -4.38 -11.56
CA ILE A 440 4.17 -5.53 -11.54
C ILE A 440 5.29 -5.28 -10.53
N ALA A 441 5.54 -6.25 -9.66
CA ALA A 441 6.70 -6.27 -8.78
C ALA A 441 7.77 -7.20 -9.36
N VAL A 442 9.02 -6.74 -9.41
CA VAL A 442 10.14 -7.49 -9.97
C VAL A 442 11.32 -7.44 -9.02
N ILE A 443 12.01 -8.57 -8.85
CA ILE A 443 13.29 -8.61 -8.16
C ILE A 443 14.41 -8.73 -9.20
N ILE A 444 15.29 -7.72 -9.26
CA ILE A 444 16.45 -7.69 -10.15
C ILE A 444 17.71 -7.51 -9.31
N GLY A 445 18.64 -8.45 -9.40
CA GLY A 445 19.88 -8.41 -8.62
C GLY A 445 19.68 -8.31 -7.11
N GLY A 446 18.57 -8.87 -6.59
CA GLY A 446 18.20 -8.86 -5.19
C GLY A 446 17.56 -7.54 -4.71
N ARG A 447 17.24 -6.61 -5.61
CA ARG A 447 16.53 -5.36 -5.32
C ARG A 447 15.10 -5.42 -5.82
N LEU A 448 14.19 -4.75 -5.12
CA LEU A 448 12.77 -4.75 -5.43
C LEU A 448 12.41 -3.52 -6.25
N TYR A 449 11.75 -3.76 -7.39
CA TYR A 449 11.22 -2.72 -8.28
C TYR A 449 9.72 -2.90 -8.47
N VAL A 450 9.02 -1.80 -8.69
CA VAL A 450 7.62 -1.80 -9.10
C VAL A 450 7.47 -0.97 -10.36
N GLY A 451 6.84 -1.55 -11.36
CA GLY A 451 6.45 -0.89 -12.60
C GLY A 451 4.93 -0.84 -12.76
N VAL A 452 4.47 -0.10 -13.75
CA VAL A 452 3.07 -0.01 -14.17
C VAL A 452 2.91 -0.68 -15.52
N VAL A 453 1.92 -1.56 -15.63
CA VAL A 453 1.56 -2.24 -16.88
C VAL A 453 0.58 -1.37 -17.64
N SER A 454 1.00 -0.84 -18.79
CA SER A 454 0.21 0.00 -19.67
C SER A 454 -0.21 -0.76 -20.91
N ASN A 455 -1.48 -0.65 -21.27
CA ASN A 455 -2.04 -1.22 -22.50
C ASN A 455 -2.91 -0.18 -23.21
N ASP A 456 -2.33 0.53 -24.15
CA ASP A 456 -3.06 1.54 -24.96
C ASP A 456 -3.81 0.94 -26.16
N GLY A 457 -3.81 -0.40 -26.30
CA GLY A 457 -4.47 -1.12 -27.39
C GLY A 457 -3.80 -0.96 -28.77
N SER A 458 -2.68 -0.25 -28.86
CA SER A 458 -1.99 0.02 -30.13
C SER A 458 -0.80 -0.92 -30.42
N GLY A 459 -0.36 -1.69 -29.42
CA GLY A 459 0.82 -2.54 -29.49
C GLY A 459 0.87 -3.58 -28.37
N PRO A 460 2.05 -4.15 -28.10
CA PRO A 460 2.27 -5.00 -26.93
C PRO A 460 2.06 -4.20 -25.65
N GLU A 461 1.75 -4.90 -24.57
CA GLU A 461 1.76 -4.30 -23.24
C GLU A 461 3.15 -3.80 -22.89
N ARG A 462 3.21 -2.74 -22.11
CA ARG A 462 4.47 -2.09 -21.73
C ARG A 462 4.58 -1.98 -20.22
N ILE A 463 5.78 -2.18 -19.71
CA ILE A 463 6.12 -1.88 -18.33
C ILE A 463 6.80 -0.52 -18.29
N VAL A 464 6.16 0.43 -17.61
CA VAL A 464 6.58 1.83 -17.54
C VAL A 464 6.63 2.32 -16.09
N ASN A 465 7.26 3.48 -15.88
CA ASN A 465 7.39 4.10 -14.56
C ASN A 465 8.01 3.16 -13.52
N VAL A 466 9.05 2.43 -13.94
CA VAL A 466 9.77 1.49 -13.08
C VAL A 466 10.58 2.26 -12.02
N ARG A 467 10.43 1.87 -10.77
CA ARG A 467 11.16 2.48 -9.65
C ARG A 467 11.58 1.47 -8.60
N GLU A 468 12.75 1.65 -8.02
CA GLU A 468 13.18 0.89 -6.85
C GLU A 468 12.35 1.30 -5.63
N ILE A 469 11.85 0.31 -4.88
CA ILE A 469 11.18 0.52 -3.60
C ILE A 469 11.84 -0.37 -2.54
N GLY A 470 11.70 0.01 -1.26
CA GLY A 470 12.30 -0.79 -0.19
C GLY A 470 13.83 -0.83 -0.24
N ALA A 471 14.49 0.29 -0.55
CA ALA A 471 15.96 0.39 -0.60
C ALA A 471 16.66 -0.08 0.69
N GLU A 472 15.94 -0.12 1.82
CA GLU A 472 16.39 -0.66 3.11
C GLU A 472 16.69 -2.16 3.07
N ILE A 473 16.11 -2.91 2.14
CA ILE A 473 16.34 -4.35 1.94
C ILE A 473 17.76 -4.62 1.42
N GLY A 474 18.34 -3.65 0.70
CA GLY A 474 19.78 -3.61 0.43
C GLY A 474 20.30 -4.70 -0.51
N GLY A 475 19.53 -5.20 -1.46
CA GLY A 475 19.96 -6.20 -2.42
C GLY A 475 19.91 -7.64 -1.89
N SER A 476 19.10 -7.90 -0.88
CA SER A 476 18.92 -9.24 -0.28
C SER A 476 17.55 -9.87 -0.57
N ALA A 477 16.68 -9.25 -1.37
CA ALA A 477 15.38 -9.77 -1.74
C ALA A 477 15.51 -11.08 -2.55
N LEU A 478 14.70 -12.07 -2.21
CA LEU A 478 14.66 -13.39 -2.84
C LEU A 478 13.29 -13.77 -3.37
N SER A 479 12.23 -13.31 -2.72
CA SER A 479 10.86 -13.61 -3.09
C SER A 479 9.95 -12.43 -2.76
N VAL A 480 8.88 -12.28 -3.51
CA VAL A 480 7.90 -11.21 -3.33
C VAL A 480 6.49 -11.71 -3.62
N ASP A 481 5.50 -11.16 -2.92
CA ASP A 481 4.09 -11.33 -3.21
C ASP A 481 3.28 -10.09 -2.79
N TRP A 482 2.14 -9.87 -3.43
CA TRP A 482 1.25 -8.76 -3.11
C TRP A 482 0.31 -9.12 -1.96
N ASN A 483 0.23 -8.24 -0.98
CA ASN A 483 -0.82 -8.31 0.03
C ASN A 483 -2.15 -7.77 -0.55
N PRO A 484 -3.29 -8.22 -0.04
CA PRO A 484 -4.60 -7.73 -0.50
C PRO A 484 -4.81 -6.21 -0.37
N ASP A 485 -4.09 -5.55 0.52
CA ASP A 485 -4.10 -4.09 0.69
C ASP A 485 -3.16 -3.34 -0.29
N GLY A 486 -2.52 -4.09 -1.20
CA GLY A 486 -1.61 -3.57 -2.21
C GLY A 486 -0.20 -3.27 -1.71
N SER A 487 0.15 -3.57 -0.45
CA SER A 487 1.54 -3.63 -0.01
C SER A 487 2.22 -4.93 -0.48
N LEU A 488 3.54 -5.01 -0.36
CA LEU A 488 4.30 -6.20 -0.74
C LEU A 488 4.87 -6.92 0.48
N LEU A 489 4.83 -8.24 0.44
CA LEU A 489 5.54 -9.11 1.35
C LEU A 489 6.83 -9.56 0.67
N VAL A 490 7.98 -9.37 1.31
CA VAL A 490 9.28 -9.65 0.70
C VAL A 490 10.11 -10.54 1.59
N GLY A 491 10.49 -11.70 1.06
CA GLY A 491 11.43 -12.60 1.70
C GLY A 491 12.88 -12.29 1.31
N THR A 492 13.81 -12.41 2.26
CA THR A 492 15.20 -12.01 2.05
C THR A 492 16.22 -13.07 2.48
N ALA A 493 17.46 -12.89 2.03
CA ALA A 493 18.62 -13.65 2.48
C ALA A 493 19.20 -13.15 3.83
N SER A 494 18.70 -12.03 4.36
CA SER A 494 19.24 -11.40 5.57
C SER A 494 18.83 -12.15 6.84
N PRO A 495 19.76 -12.66 7.65
CA PRO A 495 19.42 -13.33 8.91
C PRO A 495 18.79 -12.40 9.96
N GLU A 496 19.09 -11.12 9.91
CA GLU A 496 18.59 -10.14 10.88
C GLU A 496 17.16 -9.70 10.54
N THR A 497 16.86 -9.60 9.26
CA THR A 497 15.57 -9.12 8.73
C THR A 497 15.09 -10.01 7.60
N PRO A 498 14.66 -11.26 7.90
CA PRO A 498 14.36 -12.26 6.87
C PRO A 498 13.09 -11.97 6.07
N ILE A 499 12.23 -11.09 6.59
CA ILE A 499 10.95 -10.78 5.95
C ILE A 499 10.56 -9.32 6.17
N TRP A 500 10.02 -8.69 5.12
CA TRP A 500 9.62 -7.29 5.09
C TRP A 500 8.20 -7.11 4.57
N ARG A 501 7.57 -6.05 5.02
CA ARG A 501 6.41 -5.44 4.36
C ARG A 501 6.85 -4.11 3.76
N VAL A 502 6.56 -3.93 2.48
CA VAL A 502 6.92 -2.71 1.73
C VAL A 502 5.64 -2.07 1.20
N GLU A 503 5.47 -0.79 1.46
CA GLU A 503 4.34 -0.05 0.91
C GLU A 503 4.51 0.13 -0.61
N ARG A 504 3.41 -0.01 -1.39
CA ARG A 504 3.45 0.00 -2.86
C ARG A 504 3.98 1.29 -3.48
N ASP A 505 3.87 2.41 -2.77
CA ASP A 505 4.44 3.69 -3.17
C ASP A 505 5.92 3.85 -2.77
N GLY A 506 6.46 2.90 -2.00
CA GLY A 506 7.82 2.91 -1.50
C GLY A 506 8.06 3.84 -0.31
N SER A 507 7.01 4.46 0.24
CA SER A 507 7.11 5.39 1.37
C SER A 507 7.63 4.75 2.66
N ALA A 508 7.40 3.44 2.82
CA ALA A 508 7.87 2.68 3.98
C ALA A 508 8.23 1.24 3.61
N ALA A 509 9.32 0.78 4.21
CA ALA A 509 9.68 -0.63 4.29
C ALA A 509 9.86 -0.99 5.77
N THR A 510 9.10 -1.98 6.24
CA THR A 510 9.08 -2.39 7.64
C THR A 510 9.47 -3.85 7.76
N ALA A 511 10.53 -4.13 8.52
CA ALA A 511 10.90 -5.50 8.85
C ALA A 511 9.83 -6.10 9.77
N LEU A 512 9.27 -7.24 9.39
CA LEU A 512 8.34 -7.99 10.22
C LEU A 512 9.10 -8.78 11.29
N PRO A 513 8.49 -9.03 12.47
CA PRO A 513 9.12 -9.84 13.50
C PRO A 513 9.48 -11.23 12.97
N ALA A 514 10.77 -11.57 12.98
CA ALA A 514 11.24 -12.87 12.49
C ALA A 514 10.72 -14.05 13.34
N GLY A 515 10.67 -13.89 14.67
CA GLY A 515 10.21 -14.95 15.57
C GLY A 515 11.07 -16.21 15.42
N ASN A 516 10.47 -17.28 14.91
CA ASN A 516 11.12 -18.56 14.59
C ASN A 516 11.37 -18.76 13.09
N LEU A 517 11.24 -17.71 12.29
CA LEU A 517 11.58 -17.73 10.86
C LEU A 517 13.09 -17.58 10.69
N SER A 518 13.69 -18.40 9.85
CA SER A 518 15.13 -18.42 9.57
C SER A 518 15.40 -17.98 8.13
N ALA A 519 16.41 -17.14 7.93
CA ALA A 519 16.85 -16.83 6.56
C ALA A 519 17.63 -18.02 5.95
N PRO A 520 17.61 -18.19 4.62
CA PRO A 520 16.90 -17.36 3.62
C PRO A 520 15.40 -17.65 3.57
N VAL A 521 14.58 -16.63 3.35
CA VAL A 521 13.16 -16.79 3.01
C VAL A 521 13.03 -16.80 1.50
N VAL A 522 12.82 -17.98 0.95
CA VAL A 522 12.92 -18.25 -0.49
C VAL A 522 11.59 -18.24 -1.23
N ALA A 523 10.47 -18.24 -0.50
CA ALA A 523 9.14 -18.07 -1.07
C ALA A 523 8.24 -17.39 -0.05
N VAL A 524 7.38 -16.51 -0.52
CA VAL A 524 6.32 -15.88 0.24
C VAL A 524 5.01 -16.00 -0.52
N ALA A 525 3.90 -16.00 0.22
CA ALA A 525 2.56 -15.88 -0.33
C ALA A 525 1.65 -15.18 0.67
N SER A 526 0.65 -14.47 0.17
CA SER A 526 -0.28 -13.68 0.98
C SER A 526 -1.73 -14.03 0.67
N SER A 527 -2.54 -14.07 1.70
CA SER A 527 -3.99 -14.16 1.60
C SER A 527 -4.63 -13.05 2.46
N PRO A 528 -5.94 -12.79 2.33
CA PRO A 528 -6.61 -11.78 3.16
C PRO A 528 -6.46 -11.97 4.68
N THR A 529 -6.21 -13.19 5.13
CA THR A 529 -6.15 -13.52 6.55
C THR A 529 -4.80 -14.02 7.04
N THR A 530 -3.90 -14.43 6.13
CA THR A 530 -2.69 -15.16 6.51
C THR A 530 -1.55 -14.87 5.54
N LEU A 531 -0.38 -14.60 6.10
CA LEU A 531 0.89 -14.51 5.39
C LEU A 531 1.62 -15.85 5.51
N TYR A 532 2.26 -16.28 4.43
CA TYR A 532 3.06 -17.49 4.38
C TYR A 532 4.51 -17.16 4.02
N ALA A 533 5.45 -17.86 4.62
CA ALA A 533 6.87 -17.73 4.31
C ALA A 533 7.56 -19.09 4.38
N THR A 534 8.39 -19.37 3.39
CA THR A 534 9.21 -20.59 3.35
C THR A 534 10.63 -20.24 3.72
N ASP A 535 11.07 -20.74 4.85
CA ASP A 535 12.43 -20.60 5.35
C ASP A 535 13.32 -21.79 4.95
N GLU A 536 14.55 -21.83 5.46
CA GLU A 536 15.49 -22.93 5.23
C GLU A 536 14.91 -24.32 5.61
N HIS A 537 13.99 -24.36 6.57
CA HIS A 537 13.55 -25.60 7.21
C HIS A 537 12.12 -25.99 6.85
N ALA A 538 11.20 -25.03 6.77
CA ALA A 538 9.78 -25.30 6.61
C ALA A 538 8.99 -24.09 6.11
N ILE A 539 7.75 -24.36 5.70
CA ILE A 539 6.76 -23.31 5.49
C ILE A 539 6.18 -22.86 6.84
N ARG A 540 6.01 -21.55 7.00
CA ARG A 540 5.44 -20.88 8.17
C ARG A 540 4.24 -20.05 7.78
N GLN A 541 3.32 -19.87 8.72
CA GLN A 541 2.18 -18.97 8.56
C GLN A 541 2.11 -17.94 9.69
N LEU A 542 1.65 -16.74 9.36
CA LEU A 542 1.39 -15.64 10.30
C LEU A 542 0.00 -15.07 10.02
N PRO A 543 -0.90 -14.96 11.00
CA PRO A 543 -2.15 -14.23 10.79
C PRO A 543 -1.88 -12.80 10.32
N ALA A 544 -2.62 -12.32 9.31
CA ALA A 544 -2.48 -10.94 8.81
C ALA A 544 -2.75 -9.90 9.91
N SER A 545 -3.57 -10.24 10.92
CA SER A 545 -3.81 -9.42 12.11
C SER A 545 -2.62 -9.35 13.08
N GLY A 546 -1.50 -10.03 12.78
CA GLY A 546 -0.30 -10.08 13.62
C GLY A 546 -0.23 -11.30 14.53
N GLY A 547 0.87 -11.43 15.23
CA GLY A 547 1.13 -12.56 16.13
C GLY A 547 2.54 -13.14 15.98
N SER A 548 2.64 -14.46 15.97
CA SER A 548 3.90 -15.18 15.76
C SER A 548 3.79 -16.20 14.63
N TRP A 549 4.88 -16.40 13.92
CA TRP A 549 5.01 -17.42 12.89
C TRP A 549 4.78 -18.82 13.48
N ARG A 550 4.01 -19.65 12.80
CA ARG A 550 3.64 -21.00 13.21
C ARG A 550 3.80 -21.96 12.03
N ASP A 551 3.94 -23.24 12.33
CA ASP A 551 3.91 -24.28 11.29
C ASP A 551 2.54 -24.28 10.60
N VAL A 552 2.54 -24.54 9.30
CA VAL A 552 1.30 -24.78 8.55
C VAL A 552 0.80 -26.19 8.90
N PRO A 553 -0.47 -26.37 9.28
CA PRO A 553 -1.05 -27.69 9.52
C PRO A 553 -0.87 -28.60 8.30
N GLY A 554 -0.56 -29.88 8.54
CA GLY A 554 -0.30 -30.86 7.48
C GLY A 554 1.09 -30.79 6.83
N LEU A 555 1.83 -29.68 6.99
CA LEU A 555 3.16 -29.47 6.40
C LEU A 555 4.25 -29.20 7.46
N ARG A 556 4.03 -29.64 8.69
CA ARG A 556 4.97 -29.40 9.79
C ARG A 556 6.34 -30.02 9.53
N GLY A 557 7.38 -29.17 9.49
CA GLY A 557 8.76 -29.60 9.23
C GLY A 557 9.02 -30.03 7.78
N VAL A 558 8.10 -29.73 6.87
CA VAL A 558 8.25 -29.95 5.43
C VAL A 558 8.59 -28.62 4.77
N ARG A 559 9.69 -28.58 4.02
CA ARG A 559 10.02 -27.41 3.21
C ARG A 559 9.14 -27.40 1.97
N SER A 560 8.27 -26.41 1.86
CA SER A 560 7.34 -26.27 0.73
C SER A 560 7.01 -24.81 0.50
N ALA A 561 6.79 -24.43 -0.77
CA ALA A 561 6.34 -23.10 -1.13
C ALA A 561 4.80 -23.04 -1.08
N ALA A 562 4.24 -22.00 -0.43
CA ALA A 562 2.80 -21.77 -0.46
C ALA A 562 2.38 -21.15 -1.79
N ILE A 563 1.21 -21.56 -2.28
CA ILE A 563 0.51 -21.00 -3.43
C ILE A 563 -0.91 -20.71 -2.96
N VAL A 564 -1.31 -19.46 -3.01
CA VAL A 564 -2.66 -19.02 -2.61
C VAL A 564 -3.46 -18.78 -3.88
N ALA A 565 -4.48 -19.60 -4.10
CA ALA A 565 -5.40 -19.44 -5.22
C ALA A 565 -6.56 -18.51 -4.80
N ASP A 566 -6.50 -17.24 -5.14
CA ASP A 566 -7.44 -16.19 -4.76
C ASP A 566 -8.05 -15.42 -5.97
#